data_63f8d893556cf531414b2cef44148877
#
_entry.id   63f8d893556cf531414b2cef44148877
#
_cell.length_a   1.000
_cell.length_b   1.000
_cell.length_c   1.000
_cell.angle_alpha   90.00
_cell.angle_beta   90.00
_cell.angle_gamma   90.00
#
_symmetry.space_group_name_H-M   'P 1'
#
loop_
_entity.id
_entity.type
_entity.pdbx_description
1 polymer ?
#
loop_
_entity_poly.entity_id
_entity_poly.type
_entity_poly.pdbx_seq_one_letter_code
_entity_poly.pdbx_strand_id
1 'polypeptide(L)'
;MANTIDQAFITQFETEVHLAYQRMGSKLRNTVRTVSNVNGNTVRFQKIGTGTATTKSRNGQVTPMELAHTNVSVTMQDFFAAEFIDKLDELKTNIDERQAIATSAAAALGRKTDELLYTAMDSGANSTQIHDTSGAVEKADLLTLFETFGTANIPEDGQRYLAMHPKGYADLFLINEFASSDFVGEQNLPFAGGMTMKEFLGFKIFSTAAITAGKNIAYHTTCLLYTSPSPRDRTR
;
A
#
# COMPACT_ATOMS: atom_id res chain seq x y z
N MET A 1 6.76 -19.83 -64.73
CA MET A 1 7.08 -18.60 -63.93
C MET A 1 6.21 -18.63 -62.70
N ALA A 2 6.81 -18.95 -61.56
CA ALA A 2 6.10 -18.93 -60.30
C ALA A 2 5.82 -17.45 -59.92
N ASN A 3 4.58 -17.15 -59.70
CA ASN A 3 4.13 -15.82 -59.33
C ASN A 3 4.44 -15.60 -57.84
N THR A 4 5.47 -14.84 -57.51
CA THR A 4 5.92 -14.53 -56.16
C THR A 4 5.07 -13.43 -55.52
N ILE A 5 3.74 -13.60 -55.51
CA ILE A 5 2.81 -12.67 -54.85
C ILE A 5 2.78 -12.91 -53.35
N ASP A 6 3.28 -14.06 -52.89
CA ASP A 6 3.32 -14.42 -51.44
C ASP A 6 4.14 -13.48 -50.53
N GLN A 7 5.01 -12.66 -51.16
CA GLN A 7 5.79 -11.66 -50.41
C GLN A 7 5.11 -10.29 -50.28
N ALA A 8 3.93 -10.13 -50.88
CA ALA A 8 3.18 -8.89 -50.82
C ALA A 8 2.03 -8.90 -49.74
N PHE A 9 1.97 -9.96 -48.95
CA PHE A 9 1.04 -9.95 -47.80
C PHE A 9 1.57 -8.98 -46.75
N ILE A 10 0.92 -7.82 -46.70
CA ILE A 10 1.11 -6.86 -45.61
C ILE A 10 0.53 -7.53 -44.39
N THR A 11 1.37 -7.88 -43.44
CA THR A 11 0.91 -8.31 -42.12
C THR A 11 0.18 -7.15 -41.50
N GLN A 12 -1.14 -7.28 -41.36
CA GLN A 12 -1.94 -6.29 -40.67
C GLN A 12 -1.67 -6.45 -39.19
N PHE A 13 -0.94 -5.50 -38.62
CA PHE A 13 -0.73 -5.46 -37.18
C PHE A 13 -2.01 -4.97 -36.49
N GLU A 14 -2.39 -5.61 -35.40
CA GLU A 14 -3.42 -5.10 -34.52
C GLU A 14 -3.05 -3.68 -34.08
N THR A 15 -4.00 -2.75 -34.18
CA THR A 15 -3.80 -1.38 -33.72
C THR A 15 -3.89 -1.25 -32.20
N GLU A 16 -4.33 -2.30 -31.51
CA GLU A 16 -4.43 -2.31 -30.04
C GLU A 16 -3.19 -2.93 -29.42
N VAL A 17 -2.54 -2.18 -28.53
CA VAL A 17 -1.43 -2.66 -27.73
C VAL A 17 -1.96 -3.45 -26.56
N HIS A 18 -1.73 -4.75 -26.54
CA HIS A 18 -1.95 -5.56 -25.36
C HIS A 18 -0.82 -5.32 -24.36
N LEU A 19 -1.02 -4.35 -23.47
CA LEU A 19 -0.12 -4.15 -22.34
C LEU A 19 -0.13 -5.40 -21.44
N ALA A 20 1.03 -5.83 -21.00
CA ALA A 20 1.13 -6.92 -20.02
C ALA A 20 0.21 -6.64 -18.82
N TYR A 21 -0.47 -7.68 -18.33
CA TYR A 21 -1.32 -7.55 -17.16
C TYR A 21 -0.49 -7.08 -15.97
N GLN A 22 -0.59 -5.81 -15.67
CA GLN A 22 0.10 -5.20 -14.55
C GLN A 22 -0.86 -4.33 -13.75
N ARG A 23 -0.68 -4.33 -12.44
CA ARG A 23 -1.49 -3.54 -11.55
C ARG A 23 -1.19 -2.05 -11.75
N MET A 24 -2.22 -1.28 -12.01
CA MET A 24 -2.17 0.16 -12.13
C MET A 24 -2.25 0.82 -10.75
N GLY A 25 -1.46 1.85 -10.53
CA GLY A 25 -1.46 2.65 -9.31
C GLY A 25 -0.88 1.94 -8.07
N SER A 26 -0.97 2.61 -6.93
CA SER A 26 -0.54 2.11 -5.62
C SER A 26 -1.76 1.72 -4.78
N LYS A 27 -1.71 0.58 -4.10
CA LYS A 27 -2.74 0.16 -3.15
C LYS A 27 -2.51 0.74 -1.76
N LEU A 28 -1.25 0.87 -1.35
CA LEU A 28 -0.88 1.30 0.00
C LEU A 28 -1.00 2.82 0.18
N ARG A 29 -0.80 3.60 -0.87
CA ARG A 29 -0.81 5.07 -0.79
C ARG A 29 -2.07 5.65 -0.16
N ASN A 30 -3.23 5.06 -0.44
CA ASN A 30 -4.52 5.54 0.07
C ASN A 30 -4.81 5.12 1.51
N THR A 31 -3.99 4.22 2.08
CA THR A 31 -4.13 3.71 3.45
C THR A 31 -3.21 4.39 4.44
N VAL A 32 -2.36 5.30 3.97
CA VAL A 32 -1.37 6.02 4.77
C VAL A 32 -1.63 7.53 4.71
N ARG A 33 -1.15 8.25 5.73
CA ARG A 33 -1.22 9.71 5.73
C ARG A 33 -0.26 10.28 4.70
N THR A 34 -0.79 11.02 3.71
CA THR A 34 0.01 11.65 2.66
C THR A 34 0.17 13.14 2.91
N VAL A 35 1.39 13.65 2.72
CA VAL A 35 1.67 15.07 2.67
C VAL A 35 2.14 15.42 1.27
N SER A 36 1.39 16.26 0.58
CA SER A 36 1.68 16.76 -0.76
C SER A 36 2.23 18.20 -0.70
N ASN A 37 2.79 18.67 -1.80
CA ASN A 37 3.32 20.03 -1.95
C ASN A 37 4.51 20.34 -1.03
N VAL A 38 5.38 19.38 -0.84
CA VAL A 38 6.61 19.57 -0.07
C VAL A 38 7.63 20.29 -0.93
N ASN A 39 8.20 21.38 -0.38
CA ASN A 39 9.32 22.12 -0.95
C ASN A 39 10.58 21.78 -0.16
N GLY A 40 11.64 21.35 -0.85
CA GLY A 40 12.92 20.98 -0.24
C GLY A 40 13.19 19.49 -0.24
N ASN A 41 14.40 19.11 0.13
CA ASN A 41 14.89 17.73 0.07
C ASN A 41 14.49 16.89 1.30
N THR A 42 14.15 17.50 2.42
CA THR A 42 13.85 16.81 3.68
C THR A 42 12.59 17.38 4.31
N VAL A 43 11.70 16.50 4.73
CA VAL A 43 10.48 16.82 5.48
C VAL A 43 10.64 16.35 6.90
N ARG A 44 10.27 17.18 7.86
CA ARG A 44 10.24 16.85 9.28
C ARG A 44 8.80 16.72 9.76
N PHE A 45 8.48 15.60 10.32
CA PHE A 45 7.19 15.35 10.97
C PHE A 45 7.37 15.43 12.47
N GLN A 46 6.55 16.25 13.11
CA GLN A 46 6.52 16.32 14.56
C GLN A 46 5.61 15.25 15.11
N LYS A 47 6.09 14.51 16.09
CA LYS A 47 5.34 13.55 16.88
C LYS A 47 5.30 14.03 18.33
N ILE A 48 4.10 14.11 18.88
CA ILE A 48 3.87 14.45 20.28
C ILE A 48 3.53 13.16 21.02
N GLY A 49 4.21 12.92 22.12
CA GLY A 49 3.97 11.75 22.98
C GLY A 49 2.61 11.84 23.69
N THR A 50 2.23 10.73 24.32
CA THR A 50 1.03 10.65 25.15
C THR A 50 1.32 11.19 26.54
N GLY A 51 0.38 11.96 27.10
CA GLY A 51 0.46 12.44 28.45
C GLY A 51 -0.61 11.81 29.34
N THR A 52 -0.41 11.85 30.64
CA THR A 52 -1.37 11.37 31.63
C THR A 52 -1.97 12.52 32.42
N ALA A 53 -3.27 12.45 32.68
CA ALA A 53 -3.94 13.41 33.55
C ALA A 53 -3.60 13.11 35.02
N THR A 54 -3.30 14.16 35.77
CA THR A 54 -3.02 14.08 37.20
C THR A 54 -4.16 14.70 38.02
N THR A 55 -4.39 14.18 39.22
CA THR A 55 -5.35 14.76 40.15
C THR A 55 -4.75 15.95 40.91
N LYS A 56 -5.61 16.92 41.22
CA LYS A 56 -5.22 18.10 41.99
C LYS A 56 -6.08 18.18 43.29
N SER A 57 -5.45 18.44 44.40
CA SER A 57 -6.17 18.77 45.64
C SER A 57 -6.76 20.17 45.58
N ARG A 58 -7.78 20.44 46.40
CA ARG A 58 -8.37 21.79 46.56
C ARG A 58 -7.25 22.77 47.00
N ASN A 59 -7.03 23.84 46.24
CA ASN A 59 -5.94 24.80 46.42
C ASN A 59 -4.51 24.30 46.20
N GLY A 60 -4.33 23.05 45.69
CA GLY A 60 -3.02 22.56 45.29
C GLY A 60 -2.53 23.13 43.95
N GLN A 61 -1.25 23.03 43.71
CA GLN A 61 -0.64 23.39 42.43
C GLN A 61 -0.96 22.35 41.37
N VAL A 62 -1.19 22.75 40.10
CA VAL A 62 -1.33 21.86 38.96
C VAL A 62 0.02 21.36 38.57
N THR A 63 0.19 20.03 38.46
CA THR A 63 1.41 19.44 37.86
C THR A 63 1.29 19.51 36.36
N PRO A 64 2.21 20.17 35.65
CA PRO A 64 2.20 20.21 34.19
C PRO A 64 2.36 18.80 33.61
N MET A 65 1.65 18.54 32.53
CA MET A 65 1.82 17.33 31.75
C MET A 65 2.98 17.56 30.78
N GLU A 66 4.12 16.94 31.02
CA GLU A 66 5.28 17.04 30.16
C GLU A 66 5.11 16.10 28.95
N LEU A 67 4.84 16.66 27.79
CA LEU A 67 4.72 15.92 26.53
C LEU A 67 6.07 15.85 25.84
N ALA A 68 6.51 14.64 25.52
CA ALA A 68 7.71 14.45 24.74
C ALA A 68 7.44 14.84 23.27
N HIS A 69 8.23 15.78 22.74
CA HIS A 69 8.22 16.18 21.35
C HIS A 69 9.37 15.49 20.61
N THR A 70 9.05 14.72 19.60
CA THR A 70 10.03 14.04 18.75
C THR A 70 9.81 14.41 17.29
N ASN A 71 10.89 14.43 16.50
CA ASN A 71 10.84 14.72 15.07
C ASN A 71 11.30 13.48 14.29
N VAL A 72 10.52 13.13 13.28
CA VAL A 72 10.90 12.13 12.28
C VAL A 72 11.20 12.86 10.99
N SER A 73 12.41 12.71 10.46
CA SER A 73 12.82 13.30 9.19
C SER A 73 12.80 12.27 8.08
N VAL A 74 12.24 12.65 6.93
CA VAL A 74 12.21 11.83 5.72
C VAL A 74 12.89 12.60 4.61
N THR A 75 13.88 12.00 3.97
CA THR A 75 14.57 12.56 2.81
C THR A 75 13.88 12.05 1.54
N MET A 76 13.61 12.99 0.62
CA MET A 76 13.02 12.64 -0.65
C MET A 76 14.02 11.92 -1.54
N GLN A 77 13.53 10.96 -2.33
CA GLN A 77 14.28 10.25 -3.36
C GLN A 77 13.55 10.37 -4.69
N ASP A 78 14.29 10.61 -5.75
CA ASP A 78 13.74 10.74 -7.09
C ASP A 78 13.74 9.37 -7.78
N PHE A 79 12.59 8.99 -8.33
CA PHE A 79 12.42 7.77 -9.11
C PHE A 79 11.95 8.12 -10.51
N PHE A 80 12.62 7.56 -11.48
CA PHE A 80 12.34 7.77 -12.90
C PHE A 80 11.95 6.44 -13.55
N ALA A 81 10.95 6.49 -14.41
CA ALA A 81 10.61 5.42 -15.33
C ALA A 81 10.64 6.01 -16.73
N ALA A 82 11.72 5.78 -17.46
CA ALA A 82 11.95 6.34 -18.78
C ALA A 82 12.35 5.24 -19.76
N GLU A 83 11.89 5.37 -21.00
CA GLU A 83 12.27 4.53 -22.10
C GLU A 83 12.53 5.40 -23.33
N PHE A 84 13.50 5.03 -24.16
CA PHE A 84 13.82 5.75 -25.38
C PHE A 84 13.04 5.16 -26.55
N ILE A 85 12.37 6.02 -27.32
CA ILE A 85 11.69 5.65 -28.55
C ILE A 85 12.52 6.17 -29.70
N ASP A 86 12.94 5.28 -30.63
CA ASP A 86 13.57 5.71 -31.86
C ASP A 86 12.52 6.24 -32.82
N LYS A 87 12.78 7.40 -33.41
CA LYS A 87 11.89 8.03 -34.36
C LYS A 87 11.66 7.19 -35.63
N LEU A 88 12.62 6.35 -36.01
CA LEU A 88 12.46 5.44 -37.12
C LEU A 88 11.54 4.27 -36.79
N ASP A 89 11.52 3.82 -35.54
CA ASP A 89 10.64 2.76 -35.09
C ASP A 89 9.22 3.28 -34.95
N GLU A 90 9.03 4.50 -34.47
CA GLU A 90 7.72 5.19 -34.43
C GLU A 90 7.06 5.30 -35.84
N LEU A 91 7.88 5.47 -36.87
CA LEU A 91 7.40 5.52 -38.27
C LEU A 91 7.05 4.16 -38.86
N LYS A 92 7.58 3.08 -38.31
CA LYS A 92 7.34 1.71 -38.77
C LYS A 92 6.21 1.01 -38.00
N THR A 93 5.97 1.43 -36.76
CA THR A 93 4.91 0.89 -35.90
C THR A 93 3.61 1.65 -36.12
N ASN A 94 2.52 0.92 -36.24
CA ASN A 94 1.17 1.48 -36.33
C ASN A 94 0.51 1.65 -34.94
N ILE A 95 1.32 1.71 -33.88
CA ILE A 95 0.91 1.69 -32.49
C ILE A 95 1.38 3.00 -31.83
N ASP A 96 0.57 3.58 -30.95
CA ASP A 96 1.01 4.70 -30.10
C ASP A 96 1.90 4.21 -28.95
N GLU A 97 3.19 4.02 -29.26
CA GLU A 97 4.20 3.58 -28.30
C GLU A 97 4.34 4.54 -27.11
N ARG A 98 4.16 5.85 -27.34
CA ARG A 98 4.29 6.85 -26.27
C ARG A 98 3.23 6.67 -25.20
N GLN A 99 1.98 6.42 -25.60
CA GLN A 99 0.90 6.17 -24.65
C GLN A 99 1.10 4.85 -23.91
N ALA A 100 1.56 3.80 -24.61
CA ALA A 100 1.84 2.51 -24.01
C ALA A 100 2.95 2.61 -22.94
N ILE A 101 4.06 3.29 -23.27
CA ILE A 101 5.18 3.52 -22.35
C ILE A 101 4.73 4.39 -21.16
N ALA A 102 3.97 5.46 -21.39
CA ALA A 102 3.47 6.30 -20.32
C ALA A 102 2.60 5.52 -19.32
N THR A 103 1.74 4.63 -19.82
CA THR A 103 0.89 3.77 -18.99
C THR A 103 1.73 2.77 -18.20
N SER A 104 2.70 2.12 -18.83
CA SER A 104 3.62 1.18 -18.18
C SER A 104 4.49 1.86 -17.12
N ALA A 105 5.02 3.06 -17.43
CA ALA A 105 5.80 3.87 -16.50
C ALA A 105 4.98 4.29 -15.26
N ALA A 106 3.74 4.72 -15.46
CA ALA A 106 2.83 5.06 -14.35
C ALA A 106 2.57 3.84 -13.44
N ALA A 107 2.37 2.66 -14.03
CA ALA A 107 2.21 1.42 -13.26
C ALA A 107 3.49 1.04 -12.49
N ALA A 108 4.66 1.20 -13.09
CA ALA A 108 5.95 0.94 -12.44
C ALA A 108 6.19 1.87 -11.25
N LEU A 109 5.91 3.17 -11.39
CA LEU A 109 6.01 4.15 -10.29
C LEU A 109 5.02 3.85 -9.16
N GLY A 110 3.80 3.39 -9.50
CA GLY A 110 2.82 2.96 -8.51
C GLY A 110 3.31 1.75 -7.68
N ARG A 111 3.90 0.75 -8.34
CA ARG A 111 4.50 -0.41 -7.66
C ARG A 111 5.70 -0.02 -6.80
N LYS A 112 6.54 0.91 -7.29
CA LYS A 112 7.69 1.42 -6.51
C LYS A 112 7.24 2.15 -5.25
N THR A 113 6.14 2.91 -5.31
CA THR A 113 5.54 3.54 -4.13
C THR A 113 5.12 2.49 -3.09
N ASP A 114 4.46 1.41 -3.50
CA ASP A 114 4.07 0.32 -2.60
C ASP A 114 5.30 -0.37 -1.98
N GLU A 115 6.34 -0.62 -2.77
CA GLU A 115 7.60 -1.22 -2.30
C GLU A 115 8.28 -0.36 -1.23
N LEU A 116 8.35 0.96 -1.44
CA LEU A 116 8.94 1.89 -0.46
C LEU A 116 8.15 1.93 0.84
N LEU A 117 6.82 2.00 0.75
CA LEU A 117 5.95 1.96 1.91
C LEU A 117 6.12 0.65 2.68
N TYR A 118 6.12 -0.48 1.97
CA TYR A 118 6.34 -1.78 2.57
C TYR A 118 7.71 -1.87 3.26
N THR A 119 8.78 -1.43 2.60
CA THR A 119 10.13 -1.45 3.17
C THR A 119 10.20 -0.59 4.44
N ALA A 120 9.53 0.55 4.45
CA ALA A 120 9.46 1.42 5.64
C ALA A 120 8.69 0.76 6.79
N MET A 121 7.64 -0.01 6.50
CA MET A 121 6.90 -0.77 7.52
C MET A 121 7.73 -1.94 8.07
N ASP A 122 8.38 -2.69 7.19
CA ASP A 122 9.17 -3.88 7.54
C ASP A 122 10.42 -3.52 8.35
N SER A 123 11.04 -2.37 8.05
CA SER A 123 12.21 -1.86 8.77
C SER A 123 11.88 -1.03 10.02
N GLY A 124 10.60 -0.80 10.30
CA GLY A 124 10.15 0.02 11.42
C GLY A 124 10.62 -0.51 12.77
N ALA A 125 11.24 0.34 13.59
CA ALA A 125 11.80 -0.03 14.90
C ALA A 125 10.76 -0.52 15.93
N ASN A 126 9.48 -0.33 15.66
CA ASN A 126 8.37 -0.72 16.54
C ASN A 126 7.53 -1.86 15.95
N SER A 127 8.08 -2.65 15.04
CA SER A 127 7.38 -3.84 14.56
C SER A 127 7.35 -4.89 15.67
N THR A 128 6.15 -5.19 16.17
CA THR A 128 5.94 -6.32 17.07
C THR A 128 5.58 -7.53 16.22
N GLN A 129 6.37 -8.57 16.29
CA GLN A 129 6.10 -9.82 15.63
C GLN A 129 5.09 -10.61 16.48
N ILE A 130 3.90 -10.84 15.93
CA ILE A 130 2.82 -11.53 16.63
C ILE A 130 2.87 -13.05 16.36
N HIS A 131 3.21 -13.40 15.12
CA HIS A 131 3.29 -14.79 14.69
C HIS A 131 4.59 -15.01 13.90
N ASP A 132 5.44 -15.91 14.38
CA ASP A 132 6.74 -16.23 13.78
C ASP A 132 6.70 -17.66 13.24
N THR A 133 5.83 -17.93 12.29
CA THR A 133 5.85 -19.23 11.67
C THR A 133 5.68 -19.16 10.17
N SER A 134 6.27 -20.12 9.51
CA SER A 134 6.01 -20.45 8.10
C SER A 134 4.62 -21.11 7.89
N GLY A 135 3.76 -21.13 8.92
CA GLY A 135 2.44 -21.70 8.90
C GLY A 135 1.39 -20.82 8.21
N ALA A 136 0.18 -21.34 8.13
CA ALA A 136 -1.00 -20.60 7.69
C ALA A 136 -1.40 -19.57 8.77
N VAL A 137 -2.05 -18.49 8.34
CA VAL A 137 -2.62 -17.51 9.26
C VAL A 137 -3.82 -18.14 9.97
N GLU A 138 -3.78 -18.17 11.30
CA GLU A 138 -4.82 -18.76 12.11
C GLU A 138 -5.71 -17.69 12.78
N LYS A 139 -6.89 -18.12 13.24
CA LYS A 139 -7.80 -17.25 14.02
C LYS A 139 -7.10 -16.68 15.27
N ALA A 140 -6.26 -17.47 15.93
CA ALA A 140 -5.52 -17.05 17.11
C ALA A 140 -4.63 -15.83 16.83
N ASP A 141 -4.02 -15.74 15.65
CA ASP A 141 -3.16 -14.62 15.25
C ASP A 141 -3.96 -13.33 15.13
N LEU A 142 -5.16 -13.41 14.55
CA LEU A 142 -6.05 -12.25 14.41
C LEU A 142 -6.57 -11.76 15.77
N LEU A 143 -6.85 -12.67 16.69
CA LEU A 143 -7.25 -12.30 18.05
C LEU A 143 -6.09 -11.66 18.83
N THR A 144 -4.89 -12.21 18.72
CA THR A 144 -3.68 -11.63 19.33
C THR A 144 -3.37 -10.25 18.74
N LEU A 145 -3.57 -10.08 17.43
CA LEU A 145 -3.45 -8.78 16.77
C LEU A 145 -4.45 -7.77 17.33
N PHE A 146 -5.70 -8.17 17.47
CA PHE A 146 -6.76 -7.32 18.05
C PHE A 146 -6.43 -6.93 19.50
N GLU A 147 -5.98 -7.87 20.33
CA GLU A 147 -5.56 -7.64 21.71
C GLU A 147 -4.38 -6.67 21.79
N THR A 148 -3.37 -6.86 20.93
CA THR A 148 -2.18 -6.00 20.88
C THR A 148 -2.55 -4.55 20.56
N PHE A 149 -3.44 -4.33 19.57
CA PHE A 149 -3.90 -3.00 19.19
C PHE A 149 -4.76 -2.37 20.29
N GLY A 150 -5.61 -3.17 20.97
CA GLY A 150 -6.41 -2.71 22.10
C GLY A 150 -5.55 -2.30 23.30
N THR A 151 -4.58 -3.13 23.66
CA THR A 151 -3.65 -2.86 24.77
C THR A 151 -2.80 -1.61 24.50
N ALA A 152 -2.42 -1.38 23.24
CA ALA A 152 -1.70 -0.19 22.83
C ALA A 152 -2.57 1.07 22.71
N ASN A 153 -3.87 0.99 23.04
CA ASN A 153 -4.84 2.08 22.90
C ASN A 153 -4.85 2.74 21.50
N ILE A 154 -4.65 1.95 20.45
CA ILE A 154 -4.73 2.45 19.08
C ILE A 154 -6.20 2.75 18.75
N PRO A 155 -6.54 3.93 18.17
CA PRO A 155 -7.92 4.31 17.90
C PRO A 155 -8.70 3.28 17.07
N GLU A 156 -9.99 3.11 17.38
CA GLU A 156 -10.94 2.27 16.65
C GLU A 156 -11.83 3.14 15.75
N ASP A 157 -11.17 3.91 14.88
CA ASP A 157 -11.83 4.87 13.99
C ASP A 157 -12.06 4.30 12.56
N GLY A 158 -11.94 2.98 12.41
CA GLY A 158 -12.05 2.31 11.10
C GLY A 158 -10.85 2.55 10.17
N GLN A 159 -9.73 3.06 10.70
CA GLN A 159 -8.49 3.30 9.95
C GLN A 159 -7.37 2.32 10.32
N ARG A 160 -7.73 1.18 10.88
CA ARG A 160 -6.83 0.05 11.09
C ARG A 160 -6.78 -0.79 9.82
N TYR A 161 -5.60 -1.05 9.33
CA TYR A 161 -5.38 -1.81 8.10
C TYR A 161 -4.54 -3.05 8.37
N LEU A 162 -4.87 -4.14 7.66
CA LEU A 162 -4.08 -5.36 7.62
C LEU A 162 -3.74 -5.65 6.15
N ALA A 163 -2.51 -5.34 5.77
CA ALA A 163 -1.98 -5.66 4.45
C ALA A 163 -1.39 -7.06 4.46
N MET A 164 -1.86 -7.93 3.60
CA MET A 164 -1.48 -9.34 3.56
C MET A 164 -0.88 -9.72 2.21
N HIS A 165 0.08 -10.64 2.25
CA HIS A 165 0.49 -11.34 1.05
C HIS A 165 -0.69 -12.21 0.53
N PRO A 166 -0.84 -12.42 -0.80
CA PRO A 166 -1.93 -13.22 -1.36
C PRO A 166 -2.08 -14.61 -0.74
N LYS A 167 -0.98 -15.26 -0.34
CA LYS A 167 -1.03 -16.54 0.38
C LYS A 167 -1.70 -16.39 1.74
N GLY A 168 -1.27 -15.43 2.57
CA GLY A 168 -1.89 -15.18 3.88
C GLY A 168 -3.36 -14.77 3.77
N TYR A 169 -3.71 -14.02 2.73
CA TYR A 169 -5.10 -13.68 2.46
C TYR A 169 -5.94 -14.93 2.10
N ALA A 170 -5.35 -15.87 1.35
CA ALA A 170 -6.02 -17.16 1.05
C ALA A 170 -6.22 -18.01 2.31
N ASP A 171 -5.30 -17.97 3.26
CA ASP A 171 -5.42 -18.71 4.52
C ASP A 171 -6.62 -18.24 5.36
N LEU A 172 -7.05 -16.97 5.24
CA LEU A 172 -8.24 -16.45 5.92
C LEU A 172 -9.53 -17.18 5.50
N PHE A 173 -9.59 -17.72 4.29
CA PHE A 173 -10.75 -18.49 3.82
C PHE A 173 -10.88 -19.84 4.51
N LEU A 174 -9.84 -20.29 5.19
CA LEU A 174 -9.88 -21.51 6.03
C LEU A 174 -10.51 -21.23 7.40
N ILE A 175 -10.70 -19.97 7.77
CA ILE A 175 -11.31 -19.55 9.03
C ILE A 175 -12.82 -19.42 8.80
N ASN A 176 -13.61 -20.30 9.44
CA ASN A 176 -15.06 -20.31 9.27
C ASN A 176 -15.73 -18.98 9.60
N GLU A 177 -15.29 -18.29 10.63
CA GLU A 177 -15.84 -17.00 11.06
C GLU A 177 -15.60 -15.88 10.06
N PHE A 178 -14.62 -16.04 9.18
CA PHE A 178 -14.36 -15.11 8.09
C PHE A 178 -15.09 -15.49 6.81
N ALA A 179 -15.24 -16.78 6.53
CA ALA A 179 -15.72 -17.31 5.26
C ALA A 179 -17.21 -17.65 5.23
N SER A 180 -17.83 -17.96 6.40
CA SER A 180 -19.21 -18.42 6.48
C SER A 180 -20.22 -17.27 6.55
N SER A 181 -21.35 -17.42 5.83
CA SER A 181 -22.48 -16.51 5.88
C SER A 181 -23.13 -16.40 7.25
N ASP A 182 -23.03 -17.45 8.06
CA ASP A 182 -23.61 -17.49 9.40
C ASP A 182 -23.00 -16.46 10.36
N PHE A 183 -21.72 -16.11 10.12
CA PHE A 183 -20.97 -15.16 10.95
C PHE A 183 -20.84 -13.77 10.31
N VAL A 184 -20.70 -13.69 8.99
CA VAL A 184 -20.41 -12.45 8.27
C VAL A 184 -21.66 -11.83 7.62
N GLY A 185 -22.72 -12.63 7.46
CA GLY A 185 -23.92 -12.24 6.72
C GLY A 185 -23.77 -12.38 5.20
N GLU A 186 -24.87 -12.62 4.50
CA GLU A 186 -24.87 -12.91 3.07
C GLU A 186 -24.28 -11.80 2.19
N GLN A 187 -24.45 -10.54 2.58
CA GLN A 187 -23.98 -9.38 1.79
C GLN A 187 -22.47 -9.15 1.89
N ASN A 188 -21.81 -9.69 2.91
CA ASN A 188 -20.40 -9.46 3.20
C ASN A 188 -19.49 -10.67 2.93
N LEU A 189 -20.02 -11.69 2.27
CA LEU A 189 -19.26 -12.89 1.95
C LEU A 189 -18.01 -12.54 1.13
N PRO A 190 -16.82 -12.93 1.59
CA PRO A 190 -15.57 -12.61 0.91
C PRO A 190 -15.47 -13.29 -0.47
N PHE A 191 -16.10 -14.45 -0.64
CA PHE A 191 -16.16 -15.16 -1.93
C PHE A 191 -17.05 -14.47 -2.97
N ALA A 192 -18.11 -13.79 -2.55
CA ALA A 192 -19.06 -13.16 -3.46
C ALA A 192 -18.56 -11.84 -4.06
N GLY A 193 -17.72 -11.11 -3.33
CA GLY A 193 -17.27 -9.75 -3.72
C GLY A 193 -15.87 -9.68 -4.34
N GLY A 194 -15.21 -10.81 -4.59
CA GLY A 194 -13.83 -10.84 -5.08
C GLY A 194 -12.81 -10.28 -4.06
N MET A 195 -11.60 -9.92 -4.54
CA MET A 195 -10.50 -9.43 -3.70
C MET A 195 -10.64 -7.94 -3.34
N THR A 196 -11.82 -7.50 -2.97
CA THR A 196 -12.03 -6.16 -2.44
C THR A 196 -11.61 -6.09 -0.97
N MET A 197 -11.33 -4.88 -0.48
CA MET A 197 -11.02 -4.66 0.93
C MET A 197 -12.20 -5.11 1.80
N LYS A 198 -11.96 -6.02 2.73
CA LYS A 198 -12.96 -6.56 3.67
C LYS A 198 -12.64 -6.09 5.09
N GLU A 199 -13.67 -5.88 5.88
CA GLU A 199 -13.53 -5.50 7.28
C GLU A 199 -13.80 -6.71 8.17
N PHE A 200 -12.85 -7.01 9.07
CA PHE A 200 -12.94 -8.08 10.04
C PHE A 200 -12.23 -7.67 11.33
N LEU A 201 -12.86 -7.85 12.49
CA LEU A 201 -12.36 -7.42 13.81
C LEU A 201 -11.90 -5.94 13.86
N GLY A 202 -12.56 -5.05 13.10
CA GLY A 202 -12.19 -3.63 13.02
C GLY A 202 -10.96 -3.35 12.16
N PHE A 203 -10.41 -4.34 11.46
CA PHE A 203 -9.33 -4.18 10.48
C PHE A 203 -9.87 -4.25 9.06
N LYS A 204 -9.42 -3.33 8.24
CA LYS A 204 -9.62 -3.38 6.78
C LYS A 204 -8.53 -4.23 6.16
N ILE A 205 -8.90 -5.44 5.75
CA ILE A 205 -7.99 -6.45 5.21
C ILE A 205 -7.95 -6.34 3.70
N PHE A 206 -6.76 -6.32 3.13
CA PHE A 206 -6.56 -6.36 1.68
C PHE A 206 -5.27 -7.09 1.31
N SER A 207 -5.25 -7.61 0.09
CA SER A 207 -4.11 -8.35 -0.45
C SER A 207 -3.23 -7.47 -1.32
N THR A 208 -1.91 -7.58 -1.15
CA THR A 208 -0.91 -6.95 -2.00
C THR A 208 0.29 -7.85 -2.24
N ALA A 209 0.75 -7.90 -3.50
CA ALA A 209 1.96 -8.65 -3.87
C ALA A 209 3.26 -7.89 -3.55
N ALA A 210 3.17 -6.64 -3.07
CA ALA A 210 4.35 -5.88 -2.65
C ALA A 210 4.98 -6.44 -1.37
N ILE A 211 4.20 -7.17 -0.56
CA ILE A 211 4.64 -7.77 0.69
C ILE A 211 5.34 -9.11 0.40
N THR A 212 6.47 -9.36 1.07
CA THR A 212 7.18 -10.64 0.96
C THR A 212 6.31 -11.79 1.44
N ALA A 213 6.39 -12.94 0.76
CA ALA A 213 5.66 -14.14 1.14
C ALA A 213 5.99 -14.54 2.59
N GLY A 214 4.96 -14.90 3.36
CA GLY A 214 5.09 -15.24 4.77
C GLY A 214 5.04 -14.05 5.74
N LYS A 215 4.96 -12.80 5.23
CA LYS A 215 4.78 -11.61 6.05
C LYS A 215 3.39 -11.00 5.84
N ASN A 216 2.79 -10.53 6.91
CA ASN A 216 1.55 -9.75 6.91
C ASN A 216 1.75 -8.59 7.88
N ILE A 217 1.27 -7.39 7.54
CA ILE A 217 1.55 -6.19 8.32
C ILE A 217 0.25 -5.49 8.68
N ALA A 218 0.05 -5.30 9.98
CA ALA A 218 -1.04 -4.51 10.51
C ALA A 218 -0.54 -3.13 10.92
N TYR A 219 -1.29 -2.10 10.60
CA TYR A 219 -0.96 -0.72 10.92
C TYR A 219 -2.20 0.17 11.01
N HIS A 220 -2.01 1.33 11.60
CA HIS A 220 -3.00 2.41 11.61
C HIS A 220 -2.54 3.52 10.67
N THR A 221 -3.46 4.19 9.97
CA THR A 221 -3.16 5.26 8.99
C THR A 221 -2.21 6.32 9.53
N THR A 222 -2.35 6.70 10.80
CA THR A 222 -1.51 7.73 11.41
C THR A 222 -0.08 7.28 11.70
N CYS A 223 0.21 5.97 11.71
CA CYS A 223 1.55 5.44 11.97
C CYS A 223 2.50 5.64 10.79
N LEU A 224 1.96 5.78 9.59
CA LEU A 224 2.74 5.87 8.36
C LEU A 224 2.55 7.20 7.67
N LEU A 225 3.67 7.75 7.21
CA LEU A 225 3.72 9.03 6.53
C LEU A 225 4.35 8.85 5.15
N TYR A 226 3.67 9.31 4.13
CA TYR A 226 4.16 9.36 2.76
C TYR A 226 4.25 10.80 2.29
N THR A 227 5.34 11.15 1.62
CA THR A 227 5.57 12.49 1.07
C THR A 227 5.63 12.45 -0.45
N SER A 228 5.01 13.41 -1.10
CA SER A 228 5.16 13.60 -2.54
C SER A 228 5.65 15.02 -2.84
N PRO A 229 6.54 15.19 -3.83
CA PRO A 229 7.03 16.48 -4.23
C PRO A 229 5.92 17.39 -4.75
N SER A 230 6.15 18.71 -4.68
CA SER A 230 5.23 19.69 -5.24
C SER A 230 5.13 19.53 -6.77
N PRO A 231 3.94 19.66 -7.38
CA PRO A 231 3.79 19.67 -8.83
C PRO A 231 4.62 20.73 -9.55
N ARG A 232 5.04 21.78 -8.85
CA ARG A 232 5.88 22.87 -9.39
C ARG A 232 7.31 22.43 -9.70
N ASP A 233 7.82 21.38 -9.05
CA ASP A 233 9.17 20.87 -9.29
C ASP A 233 9.28 20.00 -10.57
N ARG A 234 8.16 19.70 -11.23
CA ARG A 234 8.14 18.91 -12.47
C ARG A 234 8.44 19.70 -13.74
N THR A 235 8.64 21.02 -13.65
CA THR A 235 8.83 21.92 -14.78
C THR A 235 10.24 22.52 -14.89
N ARG A 236 11.24 21.86 -14.30
CA ARG A 236 12.66 22.21 -14.51
C ARG A 236 13.41 21.10 -15.20
#